data_23587ebf419b8574da22573ee21b17ba
#
_entry.id   23587ebf419b8574da22573ee21b17ba
#
_cell.length_a   1.000
_cell.length_b   1.000
_cell.length_c   1.000
_cell.angle_alpha   90.00
_cell.angle_beta   90.00
_cell.angle_gamma   90.00
#
_symmetry.space_group_name_H-M   'P 1'
#
loop_
_entity.id
_entity.type
_entity.pdbx_description
1 polymer ?
#
loop_
_entity_poly.entity_id
_entity_poly.type
_entity_poly.pdbx_seq_one_letter_code
_entity_poly.pdbx_strand_id
1 'polypeptide(L)'
;FRTYEERALGINNALMGGNIRWRPWDGVTLKVVAGVPQKFQEYAPVRIYGTDGEIDLGSLLFPENGMLLSVGGSWVLRDDRSDEHDVKADRVVRNYAGRLDLSKGIFSLGGEYVAKSRSLYWDDAYNIRYGKGRNVLLYAGIDAPGIGFSATFRAFENGDLRVDDCLSNESVSLNYVPALTMQHKYALLTLFPHEIKMAGETGGQFSLFGELPMGGKTGNPLSFAVNGSMYRSLTVKKDDESTYLFRQKGKLLYGEIGLELERKWSKSFKSTLLFFHQRKLEFSKYGF
;
A
#
# COMPACT_ATOMS: atom_id res chain seq x y z
N PHE A 1 5.03 -12.45 -1.69
CA PHE A 1 5.69 -12.18 -0.41
C PHE A 1 6.98 -11.40 -0.69
N ARG A 2 7.07 -10.16 -0.20
CA ARG A 2 8.29 -9.34 -0.31
C ARG A 2 8.75 -9.02 1.10
N THR A 3 10.01 -9.30 1.40
CA THR A 3 10.66 -8.76 2.59
C THR A 3 10.98 -7.30 2.32
N TYR A 4 10.75 -6.45 3.28
CA TYR A 4 11.02 -5.02 3.19
C TYR A 4 11.88 -4.57 4.37
N GLU A 5 12.92 -3.83 4.08
CA GLU A 5 13.78 -3.18 5.06
C GLU A 5 13.87 -1.69 4.72
N GLU A 6 13.53 -0.84 5.66
CA GLU A 6 13.69 0.61 5.56
C GLU A 6 14.37 1.12 6.83
N ARG A 7 15.65 1.41 6.71
CA ARG A 7 16.47 1.82 7.87
C ARG A 7 16.05 3.16 8.45
N ALA A 8 15.62 4.10 7.63
CA ALA A 8 15.20 5.42 8.08
C ALA A 8 13.91 5.35 8.93
N LEU A 9 13.05 4.38 8.66
CA LEU A 9 11.79 4.15 9.38
C LEU A 9 11.92 3.05 10.45
N GLY A 10 13.08 2.42 10.59
CA GLY A 10 13.29 1.31 11.53
C GLY A 10 12.50 0.05 11.21
N ILE A 11 12.06 -0.11 9.95
CA ILE A 11 11.28 -1.27 9.53
C ILE A 11 12.23 -2.37 9.08
N ASN A 12 12.14 -3.53 9.71
CA ASN A 12 12.89 -4.71 9.32
C ASN A 12 11.99 -5.94 9.43
N ASN A 13 11.55 -6.46 8.28
CA ASN A 13 10.73 -7.67 8.17
C ASN A 13 11.59 -8.90 7.85
N ALA A 14 12.86 -8.89 8.24
CA ALA A 14 13.75 -10.01 8.02
C ALA A 14 13.32 -11.24 8.82
N LEU A 15 13.45 -12.39 8.19
CA LEU A 15 13.20 -13.69 8.81
C LEU A 15 14.52 -14.44 8.92
N MET A 16 14.81 -15.00 10.08
CA MET A 16 15.81 -16.06 10.21
C MET A 16 15.21 -17.35 9.68
N GLY A 17 15.64 -17.81 8.53
CA GLY A 17 15.04 -18.97 7.89
C GLY A 17 15.57 -19.19 6.47
N GLY A 18 14.78 -19.86 5.66
CA GLY A 18 15.11 -20.18 4.29
C GLY A 18 14.05 -19.71 3.29
N ASN A 19 14.50 -19.38 2.08
CA ASN A 19 13.60 -19.15 0.96
C ASN A 19 14.11 -19.91 -0.27
N ILE A 20 13.14 -20.36 -1.07
CA ILE A 20 13.39 -21.04 -2.34
C ILE A 20 12.62 -20.26 -3.41
N ARG A 21 13.30 -19.93 -4.50
CA ARG A 21 12.69 -19.42 -5.73
C ARG A 21 12.95 -20.41 -6.84
N TRP A 22 11.88 -20.90 -7.41
CA TRP A 22 11.94 -21.88 -8.49
C TRP A 22 11.22 -21.35 -9.73
N ARG A 23 11.82 -21.51 -10.88
CA ARG A 23 11.27 -21.18 -12.20
C ARG A 23 11.22 -22.46 -13.03
N PRO A 24 10.12 -23.23 -12.94
CA PRO A 24 9.99 -24.49 -13.66
C PRO A 24 9.94 -24.29 -15.18
N TRP A 25 9.34 -23.17 -15.63
CA TRP A 25 9.20 -22.80 -17.04
C TRP A 25 9.33 -21.29 -17.20
N ASP A 26 9.57 -20.84 -18.43
CA ASP A 26 9.50 -19.42 -18.75
C ASP A 26 8.10 -18.89 -18.43
N GLY A 27 8.04 -17.70 -17.82
CA GLY A 27 6.79 -17.08 -17.40
C GLY A 27 6.18 -17.61 -16.09
N VAL A 28 6.74 -18.67 -15.46
CA VAL A 28 6.25 -19.21 -14.19
C VAL A 28 7.28 -19.03 -13.08
N THR A 29 6.90 -18.38 -12.00
CA THR A 29 7.76 -18.23 -10.80
C THR A 29 7.02 -18.75 -9.57
N LEU A 30 7.65 -19.62 -8.81
CA LEU A 30 7.19 -20.12 -7.53
C LEU A 30 8.19 -19.71 -6.44
N LYS A 31 7.69 -19.29 -5.27
CA LYS A 31 8.51 -18.93 -4.12
C LYS A 31 7.95 -19.59 -2.89
N VAL A 32 8.82 -20.05 -2.03
CA VAL A 32 8.47 -20.58 -0.70
C VAL A 32 9.40 -19.94 0.33
N VAL A 33 8.87 -19.57 1.46
CA VAL A 33 9.65 -19.02 2.59
C VAL A 33 9.18 -19.68 3.88
N ALA A 34 10.12 -19.96 4.77
CA ALA A 34 9.86 -20.35 6.13
C ALA A 34 10.90 -19.73 7.05
N GLY A 35 10.47 -19.19 8.16
CA GLY A 35 11.40 -18.54 9.09
C GLY A 35 10.76 -18.05 10.38
N VAL A 36 11.60 -17.51 11.24
CA VAL A 36 11.26 -16.90 12.52
C VAL A 36 11.53 -15.41 12.40
N PRO A 37 10.56 -14.53 12.68
CA PRO A 37 10.77 -13.09 12.65
C PRO A 37 11.63 -12.63 13.84
N GLN A 38 12.40 -11.58 13.61
CA GLN A 38 13.13 -10.89 14.66
C GLN A 38 12.21 -9.87 15.33
N LYS A 39 12.24 -9.82 16.66
CA LYS A 39 11.59 -8.82 17.49
C LYS A 39 12.69 -8.12 18.31
N PHE A 40 13.04 -6.88 17.95
CA PHE A 40 14.18 -6.16 18.51
C PHE A 40 15.50 -6.95 18.37
N GLN A 41 16.11 -7.37 19.47
CA GLN A 41 17.37 -8.14 19.51
C GLN A 41 17.15 -9.64 19.65
N GLU A 42 15.93 -10.09 19.77
CA GLU A 42 15.54 -11.48 19.98
C GLU A 42 14.71 -12.04 18.84
N TYR A 43 14.63 -13.35 18.75
CA TYR A 43 13.71 -14.00 17.82
C TYR A 43 12.37 -14.23 18.51
N ALA A 44 11.29 -13.84 17.82
CA ALA A 44 9.96 -14.06 18.36
C ALA A 44 9.61 -15.57 18.37
N PRO A 45 8.84 -16.05 19.35
CA PRO A 45 8.36 -17.45 19.39
C PRO A 45 7.25 -17.70 18.33
N VAL A 46 7.44 -17.18 17.15
CA VAL A 46 6.47 -17.17 16.05
C VAL A 46 7.12 -17.77 14.82
N ARG A 47 6.39 -18.57 14.06
CA ARG A 47 6.84 -19.11 12.78
C ARG A 47 6.00 -18.55 11.65
N ILE A 48 6.70 -18.13 10.60
CA ILE A 48 6.10 -17.64 9.38
C ILE A 48 6.37 -18.63 8.25
N TYR A 49 5.32 -18.98 7.53
CA TYR A 49 5.38 -19.78 6.31
C TYR A 49 4.71 -19.00 5.20
N GLY A 50 5.30 -19.00 4.02
CA GLY A 50 4.73 -18.31 2.86
C GLY A 50 4.98 -19.05 1.58
N THR A 51 4.00 -19.01 0.69
CA THR A 51 4.13 -19.44 -0.70
C THR A 51 3.60 -18.34 -1.62
N ASP A 52 4.21 -18.22 -2.78
CA ASP A 52 3.85 -17.24 -3.80
C ASP A 52 4.02 -17.88 -5.18
N GLY A 53 3.01 -17.75 -6.01
CA GLY A 53 3.03 -18.18 -7.40
C GLY A 53 2.67 -17.02 -8.32
N GLU A 54 3.38 -16.91 -9.44
CA GLU A 54 3.14 -15.90 -10.45
C GLU A 54 3.31 -16.49 -11.84
N ILE A 55 2.36 -16.22 -12.73
CA ILE A 55 2.33 -16.67 -14.12
C ILE A 55 2.23 -15.44 -15.02
N ASP A 56 3.18 -15.29 -15.91
CA ASP A 56 3.15 -14.31 -17.00
C ASP A 56 2.39 -14.89 -18.19
N LEU A 57 1.07 -14.66 -18.19
CA LEU A 57 0.20 -15.09 -19.29
C LEU A 57 0.44 -14.30 -20.58
N GLY A 58 0.98 -13.08 -20.48
CA GLY A 58 1.32 -12.26 -21.64
C GLY A 58 2.38 -12.92 -22.50
N SER A 59 3.48 -13.34 -21.89
CA SER A 59 4.56 -14.03 -22.60
C SER A 59 4.16 -15.42 -23.09
N LEU A 60 3.29 -16.13 -22.37
CA LEU A 60 2.86 -17.49 -22.71
C LEU A 60 1.81 -17.52 -23.82
N LEU A 61 0.84 -16.62 -23.81
CA LEU A 61 -0.32 -16.64 -24.71
C LEU A 61 -0.21 -15.64 -25.87
N PHE A 62 0.55 -14.56 -25.67
CA PHE A 62 0.61 -13.42 -26.61
C PHE A 62 2.03 -12.90 -26.80
N PRO A 63 3.03 -13.75 -27.13
CA PRO A 63 4.45 -13.37 -27.16
C PRO A 63 4.77 -12.23 -28.13
N GLU A 64 4.02 -12.10 -29.22
CA GLU A 64 4.24 -11.06 -30.24
C GLU A 64 3.49 -9.75 -29.99
N ASN A 65 2.58 -9.70 -29.04
CA ASN A 65 1.65 -8.57 -28.86
C ASN A 65 2.20 -7.48 -27.93
N GLY A 66 3.36 -7.66 -27.33
CA GLY A 66 3.95 -6.70 -26.38
C GLY A 66 3.05 -6.42 -25.15
N MET A 67 2.09 -7.33 -24.86
CA MET A 67 1.20 -7.22 -23.72
C MET A 67 1.81 -7.96 -22.54
N LEU A 68 1.96 -7.26 -21.42
CA LEU A 68 2.30 -7.87 -20.14
C LEU A 68 0.98 -8.18 -19.40
N LEU A 69 0.71 -9.44 -19.17
CA LEU A 69 -0.42 -9.90 -18.38
C LEU A 69 0.10 -10.92 -17.37
N SER A 70 0.16 -10.53 -16.11
CA SER A 70 0.58 -11.44 -15.04
C SER A 70 -0.55 -11.67 -14.03
N VAL A 71 -0.65 -12.91 -13.58
CA VAL A 71 -1.57 -13.33 -12.52
C VAL A 71 -0.76 -14.00 -11.43
N GLY A 72 -1.03 -13.64 -10.20
CA GLY A 72 -0.31 -14.21 -9.06
C GLY A 72 -1.20 -14.47 -7.87
N GLY A 73 -0.74 -15.35 -7.01
CA GLY A 73 -1.37 -15.62 -5.73
C GLY A 73 -0.35 -15.91 -4.65
N SER A 74 -0.66 -15.54 -3.43
CA SER A 74 0.18 -15.79 -2.28
C SER A 74 -0.63 -16.35 -1.11
N TRP A 75 0.02 -17.16 -0.32
CA TRP A 75 -0.47 -17.61 0.96
C TRP A 75 0.61 -17.39 2.02
N VAL A 76 0.23 -16.79 3.14
CA VAL A 76 1.10 -16.55 4.28
C VAL A 76 0.43 -17.03 5.55
N LEU A 77 1.13 -17.80 6.35
CA LEU A 77 0.68 -18.30 7.63
C LEU A 77 1.62 -17.81 8.72
N ARG A 78 1.05 -17.23 9.78
CA ARG A 78 1.71 -16.96 11.04
C ARG A 78 1.24 -17.99 12.08
N ASP A 79 2.15 -18.72 12.72
CA ASP A 79 1.91 -19.64 13.84
C ASP A 79 2.59 -19.05 15.08
N ASP A 80 1.81 -18.45 15.94
CA ASP A 80 2.27 -17.88 17.19
C ASP A 80 2.34 -18.95 18.27
N ARG A 81 3.53 -19.16 18.82
CA ARG A 81 3.83 -20.19 19.82
C ARG A 81 4.23 -19.61 21.16
N SER A 82 3.96 -18.32 21.38
CA SER A 82 4.21 -17.68 22.66
C SER A 82 3.30 -18.28 23.74
N ASP A 83 3.81 -18.37 24.95
CA ASP A 83 3.04 -18.82 26.11
C ASP A 83 2.09 -17.73 26.66
N GLU A 84 2.28 -16.48 26.21
CA GLU A 84 1.52 -15.30 26.61
C GLU A 84 0.38 -14.96 25.65
N HIS A 85 -0.37 -15.94 25.18
CA HIS A 85 -1.54 -15.68 24.35
C HIS A 85 -2.65 -15.03 25.15
N ASP A 86 -3.18 -13.93 24.64
CA ASP A 86 -4.49 -13.49 25.08
C ASP A 86 -5.53 -14.57 24.70
N VAL A 87 -6.33 -14.97 25.67
CA VAL A 87 -7.30 -16.09 25.58
C VAL A 87 -8.26 -16.01 24.40
N LYS A 88 -8.30 -14.87 23.70
CA LYS A 88 -9.18 -14.59 22.55
C LYS A 88 -8.48 -14.59 21.19
N ALA A 89 -7.16 -14.75 21.15
CA ALA A 89 -6.41 -14.69 19.90
C ALA A 89 -6.30 -16.06 19.23
N ASP A 90 -6.47 -16.09 17.90
CA ASP A 90 -6.17 -17.30 17.14
C ASP A 90 -4.65 -17.47 17.03
N ARG A 91 -4.13 -18.60 17.51
CA ARG A 91 -2.72 -18.96 17.36
C ARG A 91 -2.25 -18.87 15.91
N VAL A 92 -3.10 -19.26 14.96
CA VAL A 92 -2.75 -19.34 13.55
C VAL A 92 -3.53 -18.30 12.76
N VAL A 93 -2.81 -17.34 12.18
CA VAL A 93 -3.38 -16.34 11.26
C VAL A 93 -2.94 -16.64 9.83
N ARG A 94 -3.91 -16.68 8.91
CA ARG A 94 -3.70 -16.98 7.50
C ARG A 94 -4.06 -15.78 6.64
N ASN A 95 -3.24 -15.50 5.64
CA ASN A 95 -3.49 -14.50 4.62
C ASN A 95 -3.45 -15.17 3.25
N TYR A 96 -4.41 -14.81 2.41
CA TYR A 96 -4.52 -15.24 1.02
C TYR A 96 -4.56 -13.99 0.15
N ALA A 97 -3.72 -13.92 -0.87
CA ALA A 97 -3.72 -12.81 -1.81
C ALA A 97 -3.87 -13.31 -3.24
N GLY A 98 -4.63 -12.56 -4.04
CA GLY A 98 -4.69 -12.72 -5.48
C GLY A 98 -4.37 -11.39 -6.14
N ARG A 99 -3.56 -11.39 -7.20
CA ARG A 99 -3.14 -10.20 -7.93
C ARG A 99 -3.21 -10.38 -9.44
N LEU A 100 -3.47 -9.30 -10.11
CA LEU A 100 -3.51 -9.19 -11.56
C LEU A 100 -2.79 -7.92 -11.97
N ASP A 101 -1.92 -8.03 -12.98
CA ASP A 101 -1.20 -6.91 -13.60
C ASP A 101 -1.36 -7.00 -15.12
N LEU A 102 -1.81 -5.92 -15.73
CA LEU A 102 -1.97 -5.77 -17.15
C LEU A 102 -1.26 -4.50 -17.62
N SER A 103 -0.41 -4.61 -18.63
CA SER A 103 0.17 -3.45 -19.30
C SER A 103 0.21 -3.68 -20.81
N LYS A 104 -0.26 -2.69 -21.57
CA LYS A 104 -0.22 -2.70 -23.03
C LYS A 104 -0.08 -1.29 -23.58
N GLY A 105 0.99 -1.06 -24.32
CA GLY A 105 1.27 0.27 -24.92
C GLY A 105 1.38 1.33 -23.83
N ILE A 106 0.53 2.33 -23.88
CA ILE A 106 0.49 3.45 -22.91
C ILE A 106 -0.35 3.15 -21.66
N PHE A 107 -1.05 2.01 -21.58
CA PHE A 107 -1.98 1.70 -20.50
C PHE A 107 -1.39 0.67 -19.55
N SER A 108 -1.58 0.90 -18.26
CA SER A 108 -1.34 -0.08 -17.20
C SER A 108 -2.55 -0.14 -16.26
N LEU A 109 -2.87 -1.34 -15.82
CA LEU A 109 -3.95 -1.60 -14.86
C LEU A 109 -3.55 -2.80 -14.01
N GLY A 110 -3.81 -2.73 -12.73
CA GLY A 110 -3.58 -3.89 -11.88
C GLY A 110 -4.28 -3.77 -10.54
N GLY A 111 -4.16 -4.82 -9.76
CA GLY A 111 -4.73 -4.86 -8.44
C GLY A 111 -4.40 -6.11 -7.66
N GLU A 112 -4.58 -5.99 -6.37
CA GLU A 112 -4.40 -7.05 -5.39
C GLU A 112 -5.56 -7.07 -4.40
N TYR A 113 -6.06 -8.25 -4.11
CA TYR A 113 -7.00 -8.51 -3.04
C TYR A 113 -6.39 -9.46 -2.02
N VAL A 114 -6.45 -9.07 -0.74
CA VAL A 114 -5.97 -9.90 0.38
C VAL A 114 -7.12 -10.20 1.32
N ALA A 115 -7.29 -11.47 1.65
CA ALA A 115 -8.18 -11.94 2.70
C ALA A 115 -7.36 -12.49 3.87
N LYS A 116 -7.62 -12.01 5.08
CA LYS A 116 -6.99 -12.45 6.32
C LYS A 116 -7.99 -13.18 7.21
N SER A 117 -7.59 -14.27 7.84
CA SER A 117 -8.37 -14.92 8.89
C SER A 117 -8.56 -13.99 10.08
N ARG A 118 -9.34 -14.38 11.06
CA ARG A 118 -9.55 -13.58 12.25
C ARG A 118 -8.24 -13.34 13.00
N SER A 119 -8.08 -12.12 13.52
CA SER A 119 -6.97 -11.72 14.38
C SER A 119 -7.42 -10.58 15.27
N LEU A 120 -6.68 -10.30 16.33
CA LEU A 120 -6.85 -9.10 17.14
C LEU A 120 -6.31 -7.88 16.40
N TYR A 121 -6.96 -6.73 16.59
CA TYR A 121 -6.49 -5.44 16.10
C TYR A 121 -7.07 -4.30 16.95
N TRP A 122 -6.44 -3.13 16.89
CA TRP A 122 -6.95 -1.91 17.51
C TRP A 122 -7.87 -1.18 16.54
N ASP A 123 -9.06 -0.80 17.00
CA ASP A 123 -9.90 0.14 16.25
C ASP A 123 -9.41 1.60 16.43
N ASP A 124 -10.03 2.54 15.72
CA ASP A 124 -9.68 3.96 15.79
C ASP A 124 -9.92 4.59 17.18
N ALA A 125 -10.69 3.94 18.03
CA ALA A 125 -10.97 4.35 19.41
C ALA A 125 -10.08 3.63 20.43
N TYR A 126 -9.04 2.91 19.96
CA TYR A 126 -8.15 2.10 20.78
C TYR A 126 -8.83 0.97 21.54
N ASN A 127 -9.96 0.46 21.04
CA ASN A 127 -10.53 -0.76 21.56
C ASN A 127 -9.96 -1.96 20.85
N ILE A 128 -9.72 -3.03 21.59
CA ILE A 128 -9.32 -4.30 21.03
C ILE A 128 -10.51 -4.95 20.34
N ARG A 129 -10.38 -5.26 19.08
CA ARG A 129 -11.36 -5.96 18.25
C ARG A 129 -10.80 -7.28 17.76
N TYR A 130 -11.69 -8.21 17.48
CA TYR A 130 -11.36 -9.51 16.92
C TYR A 130 -12.18 -9.72 15.64
N GLY A 131 -11.52 -9.80 14.50
CA GLY A 131 -12.22 -9.86 13.22
C GLY A 131 -11.35 -10.34 12.07
N LYS A 132 -12.01 -10.65 10.95
CA LYS A 132 -11.35 -10.94 9.67
C LYS A 132 -10.78 -9.66 9.08
N GLY A 133 -9.74 -9.81 8.24
CA GLY A 133 -9.18 -8.71 7.46
C GLY A 133 -9.47 -8.85 5.97
N ARG A 134 -9.63 -7.71 5.30
CA ARG A 134 -9.75 -7.63 3.83
C ARG A 134 -9.06 -6.38 3.35
N ASN A 135 -8.18 -6.54 2.37
CA ASN A 135 -7.45 -5.42 1.79
C ASN A 135 -7.60 -5.45 0.27
N VAL A 136 -7.77 -4.28 -0.31
CA VAL A 136 -7.85 -4.07 -1.76
C VAL A 136 -6.84 -3.01 -2.14
N LEU A 137 -6.08 -3.26 -3.18
CA LEU A 137 -5.26 -2.29 -3.88
C LEU A 137 -5.60 -2.37 -5.37
N LEU A 138 -5.97 -1.23 -5.97
CA LEU A 138 -6.18 -1.11 -7.41
C LEU A 138 -5.34 0.05 -7.92
N TYR A 139 -4.74 -0.11 -9.08
CA TYR A 139 -4.00 0.96 -9.73
C TYR A 139 -4.20 0.95 -11.23
N ALA A 140 -4.14 2.15 -11.80
CA ALA A 140 -4.23 2.37 -13.23
C ALA A 140 -3.26 3.48 -13.64
N GLY A 141 -2.71 3.38 -14.84
CA GLY A 141 -1.80 4.36 -15.38
C GLY A 141 -1.97 4.55 -16.89
N ILE A 142 -1.66 5.76 -17.33
CA ILE A 142 -1.53 6.12 -18.74
C ILE A 142 -0.20 6.86 -18.86
N ASP A 143 0.67 6.39 -19.74
CA ASP A 143 1.97 7.00 -20.01
C ASP A 143 2.09 7.28 -21.51
N ALA A 144 1.65 8.45 -21.92
CA ALA A 144 1.68 8.92 -23.31
C ALA A 144 2.78 9.98 -23.46
N PRO A 145 3.32 10.16 -24.68
CA PRO A 145 4.30 11.20 -24.95
C PRO A 145 3.81 12.59 -24.49
N GLY A 146 4.52 13.17 -23.54
CA GLY A 146 4.22 14.51 -23.00
C GLY A 146 3.14 14.57 -21.92
N ILE A 147 2.45 13.48 -21.59
CA ILE A 147 1.45 13.45 -20.53
C ILE A 147 1.40 12.07 -19.85
N GLY A 148 1.42 12.05 -18.52
CA GLY A 148 1.26 10.86 -17.72
C GLY A 148 0.14 11.02 -16.70
N PHE A 149 -0.59 9.95 -16.47
CA PHE A 149 -1.62 9.85 -15.43
C PHE A 149 -1.44 8.56 -14.65
N SER A 150 -1.56 8.64 -13.34
CA SER A 150 -1.64 7.47 -12.47
C SER A 150 -2.72 7.66 -11.42
N ALA A 151 -3.40 6.57 -11.09
CA ALA A 151 -4.37 6.53 -10.02
C ALA A 151 -4.21 5.24 -9.23
N THR A 152 -4.31 5.33 -7.92
CA THR A 152 -4.26 4.19 -7.01
C THR A 152 -5.40 4.32 -6.01
N PHE A 153 -6.16 3.26 -5.86
CA PHE A 153 -7.19 3.10 -4.84
C PHE A 153 -6.77 2.01 -3.86
N ARG A 154 -7.02 2.22 -2.59
CA ARG A 154 -6.86 1.18 -1.58
C ARG A 154 -7.98 1.21 -0.55
N ALA A 155 -8.25 0.06 0.03
CA ALA A 155 -9.13 -0.08 1.17
C ALA A 155 -8.58 -1.15 2.12
N PHE A 156 -8.53 -0.83 3.40
CA PHE A 156 -8.08 -1.73 4.46
C PHE A 156 -9.17 -1.94 5.50
N GLU A 157 -9.37 -3.19 5.87
CA GLU A 157 -10.14 -3.61 7.02
C GLU A 157 -9.28 -4.63 7.78
N ASN A 158 -8.84 -4.31 8.99
CA ASN A 158 -7.91 -5.12 9.78
C ASN A 158 -6.69 -5.57 8.93
N GLY A 159 -6.02 -4.59 8.29
CA GLY A 159 -4.95 -4.82 7.31
C GLY A 159 -3.59 -5.13 7.92
N ASP A 160 -3.41 -4.98 9.21
CA ASP A 160 -2.14 -5.20 9.91
C ASP A 160 -1.89 -6.69 10.16
N LEU A 161 -0.68 -7.16 9.86
CA LEU A 161 -0.19 -8.48 10.23
C LEU A 161 1.01 -8.31 11.16
N ARG A 162 0.82 -8.61 12.42
CA ARG A 162 1.87 -8.45 13.44
C ARG A 162 2.57 -9.76 13.74
N VAL A 163 3.78 -9.66 14.30
CA VAL A 163 4.58 -10.79 14.73
C VAL A 163 3.82 -11.62 15.77
N ASP A 164 3.20 -10.96 16.74
CA ASP A 164 2.38 -11.57 17.78
C ASP A 164 1.03 -10.84 17.91
N ASP A 165 0.09 -11.44 18.61
CA ASP A 165 -1.19 -10.82 18.95
C ASP A 165 -1.11 -9.96 20.22
N CYS A 166 0.09 -9.82 20.81
CA CYS A 166 0.35 -8.86 21.87
C CYS A 166 0.16 -7.45 21.26
N LEU A 167 -0.94 -6.82 21.61
CA LEU A 167 -1.30 -5.47 21.16
C LEU A 167 -0.50 -4.39 21.90
N SER A 168 0.65 -4.76 22.47
CA SER A 168 1.60 -3.83 23.05
C SER A 168 2.27 -2.98 21.97
N ASN A 169 2.82 -1.83 22.36
CA ASN A 169 3.63 -1.00 21.47
C ASN A 169 4.90 -1.70 20.96
N GLU A 170 5.22 -2.86 21.51
CA GLU A 170 6.37 -3.69 21.17
C GLU A 170 6.09 -4.69 20.03
N SER A 171 4.82 -4.86 19.64
CA SER A 171 4.47 -5.77 18.56
C SER A 171 4.88 -5.19 17.21
N VAL A 172 5.77 -5.89 16.53
CA VAL A 172 6.32 -5.48 15.22
C VAL A 172 5.37 -5.89 14.11
N SER A 173 5.07 -4.96 13.19
CA SER A 173 4.29 -5.28 11.98
C SER A 173 5.13 -6.05 10.97
N LEU A 174 4.60 -7.16 10.45
CA LEU A 174 5.21 -7.98 9.41
C LEU A 174 4.94 -7.46 8.00
N ASN A 175 3.91 -6.65 7.83
CA ASN A 175 3.59 -6.03 6.57
C ASN A 175 3.83 -4.53 6.65
N TYR A 176 4.28 -3.97 5.54
CA TYR A 176 4.43 -2.54 5.36
C TYR A 176 3.52 -2.07 4.24
N VAL A 177 2.80 -1.00 4.50
CA VAL A 177 1.95 -0.35 3.51
C VAL A 177 2.40 1.12 3.41
N PRO A 178 2.96 1.53 2.27
CA PRO A 178 3.36 2.92 2.08
C PRO A 178 2.14 3.85 2.09
N ALA A 179 2.31 5.04 2.62
CA ALA A 179 1.31 6.10 2.44
C ALA A 179 1.21 6.43 0.95
N LEU A 180 -0.01 6.40 0.41
CA LEU A 180 -0.29 6.88 -0.94
C LEU A 180 -0.65 8.37 -0.85
N THR A 181 0.36 9.19 -0.66
CA THR A 181 0.27 10.64 -0.61
C THR A 181 1.46 11.24 -1.34
N MET A 182 1.35 12.48 -1.76
CA MET A 182 2.43 13.17 -2.43
C MET A 182 3.67 13.26 -1.51
N GLN A 183 4.84 12.98 -2.05
CA GLN A 183 6.10 13.29 -1.36
C GLN A 183 6.44 14.76 -1.59
N HIS A 184 6.34 15.56 -0.54
CA HIS A 184 6.57 16.99 -0.63
C HIS A 184 8.06 17.34 -0.65
N LYS A 185 8.43 18.25 -1.54
CA LYS A 185 9.81 18.79 -1.65
C LYS A 185 10.13 19.80 -0.54
N TYR A 186 9.12 20.38 0.10
CA TYR A 186 9.28 21.47 1.08
C TYR A 186 8.84 21.02 2.48
N ALA A 187 9.67 21.28 3.48
CA ALA A 187 9.46 20.83 4.86
C ALA A 187 8.14 21.27 5.48
N LEU A 188 7.64 22.48 5.19
CA LEU A 188 6.36 22.97 5.70
C LEU A 188 5.17 22.09 5.31
N LEU A 189 5.23 21.41 4.17
CA LEU A 189 4.17 20.55 3.66
C LEU A 189 4.23 19.13 4.24
N THR A 190 5.33 18.77 4.90
CA THR A 190 5.53 17.46 5.53
C THR A 190 5.17 17.41 7.01
N LEU A 191 4.74 18.54 7.60
CA LEU A 191 4.45 18.64 9.04
C LEU A 191 3.29 17.73 9.49
N PHE A 192 2.35 17.45 8.60
CA PHE A 192 1.15 16.68 8.91
C PHE A 192 0.96 15.51 7.93
N PRO A 193 1.85 14.53 7.96
CA PRO A 193 1.74 13.37 7.06
C PRO A 193 0.47 12.57 7.34
N HIS A 194 -0.02 11.86 6.33
CA HIS A 194 -1.10 10.92 6.52
C HIS A 194 -0.61 9.68 7.28
N GLU A 195 -1.23 9.41 8.40
CA GLU A 195 -1.06 8.16 9.14
C GLU A 195 -2.06 7.13 8.63
N ILE A 196 -1.54 6.02 8.13
CA ILE A 196 -2.38 4.94 7.61
C ILE A 196 -3.17 4.30 8.75
N LYS A 197 -4.49 4.21 8.59
CA LYS A 197 -5.36 3.52 9.54
C LYS A 197 -5.53 2.06 9.10
N MET A 198 -4.63 1.20 9.55
CA MET A 198 -4.63 -0.23 9.21
C MET A 198 -5.88 -0.97 9.72
N ALA A 199 -6.54 -0.44 10.74
CA ALA A 199 -7.82 -0.95 11.25
C ALA A 199 -8.94 -0.79 10.21
N GLY A 200 -9.00 0.39 9.55
CA GLY A 200 -10.02 0.61 8.55
C GLY A 200 -9.95 1.97 7.85
N GLU A 201 -9.48 1.97 6.63
CA GLU A 201 -9.55 3.15 5.75
C GLU A 201 -9.84 2.78 4.31
N THR A 202 -10.43 3.70 3.56
CA THR A 202 -10.65 3.59 2.13
C THR A 202 -10.37 4.93 1.46
N GLY A 203 -9.70 4.89 0.33
CA GLY A 203 -9.35 6.10 -0.39
C GLY A 203 -8.39 5.85 -1.54
N GLY A 204 -7.80 6.91 -2.04
CA GLY A 204 -6.85 6.80 -3.13
C GLY A 204 -6.10 8.08 -3.40
N GLN A 205 -5.19 7.96 -4.34
CA GLN A 205 -4.34 9.01 -4.86
C GLN A 205 -4.42 9.02 -6.37
N PHE A 206 -4.31 10.20 -6.96
CA PHE A 206 -4.05 10.36 -8.38
C PHE A 206 -2.91 11.35 -8.62
N SER A 207 -2.24 11.20 -9.74
CA SER A 207 -1.23 12.10 -10.25
C SER A 207 -1.41 12.28 -11.75
N LEU A 208 -1.49 13.52 -12.18
CA LEU A 208 -1.50 13.93 -13.59
C LEU A 208 -0.33 14.86 -13.82
N PHE A 209 0.54 14.55 -14.74
CA PHE A 209 1.72 15.36 -15.04
C PHE A 209 1.99 15.41 -16.54
N GLY A 210 2.65 16.44 -16.96
CA GLY A 210 2.96 16.57 -18.38
C GLY A 210 3.66 17.88 -18.73
N GLU A 211 3.80 18.08 -20.04
CA GLU A 211 4.45 19.25 -20.62
C GLU A 211 3.52 19.90 -21.64
N LEU A 212 3.30 21.20 -21.46
CA LEU A 212 2.57 22.04 -22.42
C LEU A 212 3.58 22.76 -23.30
N PRO A 213 3.53 22.61 -24.63
CA PRO A 213 4.42 23.32 -25.52
C PRO A 213 4.10 24.83 -25.47
N MET A 214 5.07 25.64 -25.06
CA MET A 214 4.94 27.10 -24.99
C MET A 214 6.14 27.80 -25.63
N GLY A 215 5.88 28.80 -26.41
CA GLY A 215 6.96 29.62 -27.01
C GLY A 215 7.45 29.15 -28.39
N GLY A 216 6.62 28.46 -29.17
CA GLY A 216 6.95 27.98 -30.52
C GLY A 216 7.95 26.82 -30.55
N LYS A 217 8.54 26.53 -31.72
CA LYS A 217 9.43 25.34 -31.90
C LYS A 217 10.73 25.36 -31.09
N THR A 218 11.12 26.50 -30.54
CA THR A 218 12.37 26.68 -29.76
C THR A 218 12.14 27.06 -28.32
N GLY A 219 10.88 27.21 -27.88
CA GLY A 219 10.51 27.56 -26.51
C GLY A 219 10.60 26.36 -25.56
N ASN A 220 11.08 26.60 -24.34
CA ASN A 220 11.01 25.56 -23.29
C ASN A 220 9.55 25.32 -22.89
N PRO A 221 9.12 24.05 -22.72
CA PRO A 221 7.76 23.74 -22.34
C PRO A 221 7.46 24.21 -20.89
N LEU A 222 6.18 24.35 -20.59
CA LEU A 222 5.68 24.46 -19.23
C LEU A 222 5.37 23.06 -18.71
N SER A 223 6.13 22.58 -17.75
CA SER A 223 5.84 21.35 -17.06
C SER A 223 4.79 21.60 -15.98
N PHE A 224 3.83 20.70 -15.86
CA PHE A 224 2.80 20.74 -14.83
C PHE A 224 2.65 19.39 -14.12
N ALA A 225 2.28 19.43 -12.85
CA ALA A 225 1.87 18.26 -12.09
C ALA A 225 0.67 18.63 -11.20
N VAL A 226 -0.38 17.82 -11.28
CA VAL A 226 -1.55 17.89 -10.41
C VAL A 226 -1.62 16.60 -9.63
N ASN A 227 -1.60 16.68 -8.30
CA ASN A 227 -1.67 15.53 -7.42
C ASN A 227 -2.83 15.70 -6.46
N GLY A 228 -3.49 14.61 -6.14
CA GLY A 228 -4.53 14.63 -5.12
C GLY A 228 -4.65 13.29 -4.43
N SER A 229 -4.96 13.31 -3.13
CA SER A 229 -5.29 12.12 -2.38
C SER A 229 -6.42 12.38 -1.40
N MET A 230 -7.21 11.34 -1.12
CA MET A 230 -8.30 11.40 -0.17
C MET A 230 -8.49 10.04 0.51
N TYR A 231 -8.58 10.06 1.83
CA TYR A 231 -8.82 8.88 2.65
C TYR A 231 -9.96 9.13 3.64
N ARG A 232 -10.80 8.12 3.79
CA ARG A 232 -11.97 8.12 4.69
C ARG A 232 -11.99 6.86 5.55
N SER A 233 -12.61 6.95 6.72
CA SER A 233 -12.90 5.77 7.53
C SER A 233 -13.87 4.83 6.80
N LEU A 234 -13.80 3.54 7.10
CA LEU A 234 -14.77 2.58 6.58
C LEU A 234 -16.17 2.85 7.15
N THR A 235 -17.18 2.46 6.38
CA THR A 235 -18.58 2.52 6.79
C THR A 235 -19.06 1.13 7.17
N VAL A 236 -19.57 0.96 8.40
CA VAL A 236 -20.11 -0.31 8.90
C VAL A 236 -21.48 -0.58 8.26
N LYS A 237 -21.79 -1.82 7.94
CA LYS A 237 -23.13 -2.26 7.56
C LYS A 237 -24.06 -2.32 8.76
N LYS A 238 -25.33 -1.98 8.58
CA LYS A 238 -26.28 -1.92 9.69
C LYS A 238 -26.59 -3.28 10.33
N ASP A 239 -26.51 -4.36 9.54
CA ASP A 239 -27.04 -5.67 9.94
C ASP A 239 -25.97 -6.73 10.22
N ASP A 240 -24.68 -6.41 10.02
CA ASP A 240 -23.63 -7.40 10.06
C ASP A 240 -22.28 -6.70 10.30
N GLU A 241 -21.93 -6.29 11.43
CA GLU A 241 -20.63 -5.65 11.81
C GLU A 241 -19.54 -5.56 10.70
N SER A 242 -19.83 -6.08 9.50
CA SER A 242 -18.96 -6.02 8.33
C SER A 242 -18.94 -4.62 7.72
N THR A 243 -17.86 -4.28 7.02
CA THR A 243 -17.67 -2.94 6.45
C THR A 243 -17.82 -2.95 4.92
N TYR A 244 -18.05 -1.76 4.35
CA TYR A 244 -18.03 -1.53 2.92
C TYR A 244 -16.67 -0.99 2.48
N LEU A 245 -15.85 -1.80 1.81
CA LEU A 245 -14.51 -1.40 1.37
C LEU A 245 -14.52 -0.25 0.34
N PHE A 246 -15.50 -0.25 -0.57
CA PHE A 246 -15.54 0.72 -1.68
C PHE A 246 -16.41 1.95 -1.40
N ARG A 247 -17.07 2.02 -0.25
CA ARG A 247 -18.00 3.12 0.06
C ARG A 247 -17.28 4.31 0.65
N GLN A 248 -17.27 5.44 -0.07
CA GLN A 248 -16.62 6.69 0.32
C GLN A 248 -17.55 7.62 1.15
N LYS A 249 -18.29 7.06 2.13
CA LYS A 249 -19.22 7.84 3.00
C LYS A 249 -18.75 7.99 4.45
N GLY A 250 -17.59 7.42 4.79
CA GLY A 250 -17.00 7.57 6.12
C GLY A 250 -16.47 8.99 6.40
N LYS A 251 -16.01 9.22 7.62
CA LYS A 251 -15.38 10.49 8.01
C LYS A 251 -14.12 10.70 7.16
N LEU A 252 -13.88 11.95 6.75
CA LEU A 252 -12.65 12.31 6.07
C LEU A 252 -11.49 12.22 7.07
N LEU A 253 -10.52 11.35 6.82
CA LEU A 253 -9.31 11.21 7.61
C LEU A 253 -8.21 12.14 7.10
N TYR A 254 -8.08 12.20 5.78
CA TYR A 254 -7.06 13.00 5.12
C TYR A 254 -7.51 13.38 3.71
N GLY A 255 -7.14 14.55 3.26
CA GLY A 255 -7.31 15.00 1.89
C GLY A 255 -6.25 16.03 1.52
N GLU A 256 -5.72 15.91 0.33
CA GLU A 256 -4.77 16.88 -0.24
C GLU A 256 -5.01 17.08 -1.72
N ILE A 257 -4.67 18.27 -2.19
CA ILE A 257 -4.58 18.59 -3.61
C ILE A 257 -3.41 19.55 -3.81
N GLY A 258 -2.60 19.28 -4.82
CA GLY A 258 -1.43 20.07 -5.17
C GLY A 258 -1.37 20.34 -6.67
N LEU A 259 -0.90 21.54 -7.02
CA LEU A 259 -0.56 21.95 -8.37
C LEU A 259 0.86 22.48 -8.37
N GLU A 260 1.71 21.93 -9.23
CA GLU A 260 3.07 22.40 -9.49
C GLU A 260 3.16 22.82 -10.95
N LEU A 261 3.65 24.04 -11.20
CA LEU A 261 3.96 24.55 -12.53
C LEU A 261 5.41 24.95 -12.57
N GLU A 262 6.14 24.44 -13.54
CA GLU A 262 7.57 24.69 -13.66
C GLU A 262 7.91 25.13 -15.10
N ARG A 263 8.68 26.20 -15.22
CA ARG A 263 9.19 26.66 -16.52
C ARG A 263 10.63 27.13 -16.45
N LYS A 264 11.44 26.65 -17.38
CA LYS A 264 12.78 27.13 -17.62
C LYS A 264 12.74 28.23 -18.69
N TRP A 265 13.00 29.46 -18.29
CA TRP A 265 12.95 30.63 -19.18
C TRP A 265 14.25 30.83 -19.94
N SER A 266 15.39 30.56 -19.29
CA SER A 266 16.73 30.64 -19.86
C SER A 266 17.65 29.58 -19.27
N LYS A 267 18.91 29.55 -19.70
CA LYS A 267 19.93 28.65 -19.11
C LYS A 267 20.14 28.90 -17.59
N SER A 268 19.92 30.13 -17.14
CA SER A 268 20.20 30.57 -15.77
C SER A 268 18.94 30.87 -14.95
N PHE A 269 17.76 30.89 -15.57
CA PHE A 269 16.52 31.24 -14.87
C PHE A 269 15.42 30.20 -15.07
N LYS A 270 14.92 29.70 -13.97
CA LYS A 270 13.81 28.74 -13.85
C LYS A 270 12.83 29.26 -12.81
N SER A 271 11.53 29.17 -13.08
CA SER A 271 10.50 29.49 -12.11
C SER A 271 9.68 28.25 -11.78
N THR A 272 9.29 28.11 -10.52
CA THR A 272 8.38 27.08 -10.03
C THR A 272 7.28 27.75 -9.21
N LEU A 273 6.03 27.48 -9.57
CA LEU A 273 4.85 27.87 -8.81
C LEU A 273 4.25 26.62 -8.19
N LEU A 274 4.08 26.63 -6.88
CA LEU A 274 3.48 25.55 -6.14
C LEU A 274 2.24 26.05 -5.39
N PHE A 275 1.10 25.43 -5.64
CA PHE A 275 -0.11 25.56 -4.84
C PHE A 275 -0.40 24.23 -4.16
N PHE A 276 -0.72 24.27 -2.87
CA PHE A 276 -1.00 23.08 -2.11
C PHE A 276 -2.06 23.34 -1.04
N HIS A 277 -3.03 22.45 -0.95
CA HIS A 277 -4.05 22.47 0.11
C HIS A 277 -4.14 21.09 0.75
N GLN A 278 -4.11 21.05 2.07
CA GLN A 278 -4.18 19.83 2.88
C GLN A 278 -5.24 19.97 3.97
N ARG A 279 -5.95 18.88 4.21
CA ARG A 279 -6.92 18.76 5.30
C ARG A 279 -6.73 17.42 6.00
N LYS A 280 -6.42 17.45 7.28
CA LYS A 280 -6.30 16.27 8.13
C LYS A 280 -7.36 16.34 9.24
N LEU A 281 -8.01 15.21 9.54
CA LEU A 281 -8.83 15.08 10.72
C LEU A 281 -7.91 14.87 11.92
N GLU A 282 -7.81 15.85 12.79
CA GLU A 282 -7.17 15.69 14.08
C GLU A 282 -8.17 14.98 15.02
N PHE A 283 -7.82 13.77 15.44
CA PHE A 283 -8.46 13.19 16.60
C PHE A 283 -7.90 13.92 17.82
N SER A 284 -8.67 14.89 18.33
CA SER A 284 -8.38 15.44 19.66
C SER A 284 -8.51 14.31 20.67
N LYS A 285 -7.37 13.74 21.04
CA LYS A 285 -7.25 12.63 21.99
C LYS A 285 -7.49 13.04 23.43
N TYR A 286 -7.54 14.34 23.67
CA TYR A 286 -7.66 14.92 24.98
C TYR A 286 -8.96 15.73 25.02
N GLY A 287 -10.04 15.04 25.34
CA GLY A 287 -11.16 15.73 26.00
C GLY A 287 -10.64 16.21 27.36
N PHE A 288 -10.20 17.44 27.41
CA PHE A 288 -10.12 18.21 28.62
C PHE A 288 -11.37 19.07 28.70
#